data_2000a6f0a55efaef0b04cca048f6790e
#
_entry.id   2000a6f0a55efaef0b04cca048f6790e
#
_cell.length_a   1.000
_cell.length_b   1.000
_cell.length_c   1.000
_cell.angle_alpha   90.00
_cell.angle_beta   90.00
_cell.angle_gamma   90.00
#
_symmetry.space_group_name_H-M   'P 1'
#
loop_
_entity.id
_entity.type
_entity.pdbx_description
1 polymer ?
#
loop_
_entity_poly.entity_id
_entity_poly.type
_entity_poly.pdbx_seq_one_letter_code
_entity_poly.pdbx_strand_id
1 'polypeptide(L)'
;YMGYKWQCVEFARRYLYLNHGMVFTDVGMAYEIFSLRFLRQVVNDALLPLQAFANGCKRKPEAGALLIWQEGGEFKHTGHVAIITEVLEDKIRIAEQNVIHSRLPSGQQWTRELPMTVSESGYFLHDTFDDTEILGWMIQTEDTEYSLPQPTPEKEKLEIHAEHIENNGQFEHKWLNENNEFEAAYVKAMGGHKVSHSDQYRYFTMSETAQHELIRATNELHLMYLHATDKVLKDDKLLEYF
;
A
#
# COMPACT_ATOMS: atom_id res chain seq x y z
N TYR A 1 -6.84 -7.87 -4.78
CA TYR A 1 -5.65 -7.15 -5.30
C TYR A 1 -4.69 -6.84 -4.16
N MET A 2 -3.40 -7.16 -4.32
CA MET A 2 -2.37 -6.95 -3.29
C MET A 2 -1.43 -5.79 -3.63
N GLY A 3 -1.42 -5.32 -4.83
CA GLY A 3 -0.50 -4.33 -5.37
C GLY A 3 0.23 -4.83 -6.62
N TYR A 4 1.14 -4.03 -7.13
CA TYR A 4 1.98 -4.42 -8.25
C TYR A 4 2.97 -5.50 -7.83
N LYS A 5 2.89 -6.64 -8.49
CA LYS A 5 3.71 -7.84 -8.20
C LYS A 5 5.20 -7.50 -8.12
N TRP A 6 5.84 -7.96 -7.09
CA TRP A 6 7.26 -7.79 -6.77
C TRP A 6 7.66 -6.38 -6.29
N GLN A 7 6.69 -5.49 -6.03
CA GLN A 7 6.96 -4.20 -5.41
C GLN A 7 6.91 -4.29 -3.87
N CYS A 8 7.52 -3.31 -3.20
CA CYS A 8 7.61 -3.28 -1.73
C CYS A 8 6.23 -3.25 -1.04
N VAL A 9 5.28 -2.46 -1.58
CA VAL A 9 3.90 -2.38 -1.07
C VAL A 9 3.17 -3.71 -1.20
N GLU A 10 3.29 -4.39 -2.34
CA GLU A 10 2.71 -5.73 -2.54
C GLU A 10 3.30 -6.74 -1.56
N PHE A 11 4.62 -6.71 -1.37
CA PHE A 11 5.30 -7.59 -0.43
C PHE A 11 4.79 -7.40 1.00
N ALA A 12 4.69 -6.16 1.46
CA ALA A 12 4.19 -5.83 2.79
C ALA A 12 2.73 -6.28 3.00
N ARG A 13 1.85 -6.03 2.02
CA ARG A 13 0.44 -6.48 2.08
C ARG A 13 0.33 -8.00 2.06
N ARG A 14 1.10 -8.67 1.22
CA ARG A 14 1.14 -10.12 1.13
C ARG A 14 1.68 -10.75 2.42
N TYR A 15 2.69 -10.14 3.03
CA TYR A 15 3.21 -10.59 4.34
C TYR A 15 2.12 -10.51 5.42
N LEU A 16 1.44 -9.38 5.56
CA LEU A 16 0.35 -9.20 6.52
C LEU A 16 -0.80 -10.18 6.27
N TYR A 17 -1.16 -10.39 5.00
CA TYR A 17 -2.21 -11.33 4.64
C TYR A 17 -1.86 -12.77 5.01
N LEU A 18 -0.68 -13.24 4.61
CA LEU A 18 -0.28 -14.64 4.82
C LEU A 18 0.00 -14.99 6.27
N ASN A 19 0.53 -14.04 7.06
CA ASN A 19 0.90 -14.29 8.44
C ASN A 19 -0.18 -13.91 9.46
N HIS A 20 -1.03 -12.92 9.12
CA HIS A 20 -1.99 -12.35 10.07
C HIS A 20 -3.42 -12.26 9.55
N GLY A 21 -3.68 -12.61 8.29
CA GLY A 21 -5.02 -12.50 7.69
C GLY A 21 -5.52 -11.06 7.55
N MET A 22 -4.59 -10.09 7.52
CA MET A 22 -4.87 -8.65 7.51
C MET A 22 -4.28 -7.99 6.28
N VAL A 23 -4.86 -6.87 5.87
CA VAL A 23 -4.33 -6.01 4.81
C VAL A 23 -4.55 -4.55 5.17
N PHE A 24 -3.67 -3.66 4.72
CA PHE A 24 -3.95 -2.22 4.71
C PHE A 24 -4.65 -1.83 3.41
N THR A 25 -5.33 -0.68 3.42
CA THR A 25 -6.00 -0.11 2.24
C THR A 25 -5.01 0.17 1.11
N ASP A 26 -5.50 0.37 -0.09
CA ASP A 26 -4.65 0.71 -1.23
C ASP A 26 -4.03 2.10 -1.05
N VAL A 27 -2.78 2.22 -1.49
CA VAL A 27 -1.99 3.46 -1.43
C VAL A 27 -1.34 3.71 -2.79
N GLY A 28 -1.19 4.96 -3.16
CA GLY A 28 -0.49 5.35 -4.37
C GLY A 28 1.01 5.15 -4.26
N MET A 29 1.57 5.52 -3.12
CA MET A 29 3.00 5.50 -2.81
C MET A 29 3.27 4.84 -1.47
N ALA A 30 4.48 4.27 -1.29
CA ALA A 30 4.80 3.53 -0.07
C ALA A 30 4.84 4.41 1.19
N TYR A 31 5.30 5.65 1.08
CA TYR A 31 5.32 6.58 2.22
C TYR A 31 3.92 6.92 2.74
N GLU A 32 2.88 6.85 1.92
CA GLU A 32 1.49 7.09 2.33
C GLU A 32 0.98 6.07 3.35
N ILE A 33 1.60 4.88 3.41
CA ILE A 33 1.29 3.88 4.42
C ILE A 33 1.42 4.46 5.82
N PHE A 34 2.40 5.36 6.05
CA PHE A 34 2.65 5.95 7.36
C PHE A 34 1.50 6.80 7.92
N SER A 35 0.59 7.23 7.05
CA SER A 35 -0.62 7.95 7.42
C SER A 35 -1.84 7.06 7.68
N LEU A 36 -1.76 5.75 7.40
CA LEU A 36 -2.86 4.83 7.64
C LEU A 36 -3.12 4.64 9.13
N ARG A 37 -4.38 4.33 9.47
CA ARG A 37 -4.87 4.20 10.85
C ARG A 37 -5.34 2.80 11.19
N PHE A 38 -5.64 1.99 10.17
CA PHE A 38 -6.25 0.69 10.36
C PHE A 38 -5.69 -0.34 9.39
N LEU A 39 -5.61 -1.57 9.88
CA LEU A 39 -5.58 -2.77 9.05
C LEU A 39 -7.00 -3.34 8.99
N ARG A 40 -7.34 -3.95 7.88
CA ARG A 40 -8.60 -4.67 7.69
C ARG A 40 -8.35 -6.17 7.80
N GLN A 41 -9.06 -6.83 8.67
CA GLN A 41 -9.07 -8.28 8.77
C GLN A 41 -9.91 -8.86 7.61
N VAL A 42 -9.30 -9.74 6.81
CA VAL A 42 -9.91 -10.19 5.54
C VAL A 42 -11.13 -11.09 5.76
N VAL A 43 -11.16 -11.84 6.86
CA VAL A 43 -12.22 -12.82 7.13
C VAL A 43 -13.57 -12.21 7.55
N ASN A 44 -13.57 -11.04 8.15
CA ASN A 44 -14.77 -10.42 8.74
C ASN A 44 -14.87 -8.90 8.54
N ASP A 45 -13.94 -8.31 7.77
CA ASP A 45 -13.82 -6.87 7.50
C ASP A 45 -13.60 -5.99 8.77
N ALA A 46 -13.25 -6.59 9.91
CA ALA A 46 -12.97 -5.83 11.12
C ALA A 46 -11.75 -4.92 10.92
N LEU A 47 -11.86 -3.69 11.41
CA LEU A 47 -10.78 -2.72 11.42
C LEU A 47 -9.97 -2.86 12.71
N LEU A 48 -8.67 -3.04 12.57
CA LEU A 48 -7.72 -3.16 13.67
C LEU A 48 -6.81 -1.93 13.68
N PRO A 49 -6.60 -1.28 14.82
CA PRO A 49 -5.76 -0.09 14.91
C PRO A 49 -4.34 -0.36 14.42
N LEU A 50 -3.83 0.58 13.63
CA LEU A 50 -2.45 0.60 13.15
C LEU A 50 -1.82 1.90 13.61
N GLN A 51 -0.90 1.83 14.57
CA GLN A 51 -0.25 2.99 15.17
C GLN A 51 1.08 3.29 14.48
N ALA A 52 1.31 4.55 14.16
CA ALA A 52 2.56 5.04 13.59
C ALA A 52 3.46 5.62 14.68
N PHE A 53 4.72 5.21 14.69
CA PHE A 53 5.74 5.63 15.63
C PHE A 53 6.90 6.28 14.86
N ALA A 54 7.13 7.58 15.10
CA ALA A 54 8.20 8.29 14.42
C ALA A 54 9.58 7.72 14.78
N ASN A 55 10.48 7.74 13.81
CA ASN A 55 11.88 7.38 14.06
C ASN A 55 12.46 8.28 15.15
N GLY A 56 13.07 7.68 16.17
CA GLY A 56 13.54 8.39 17.35
C GLY A 56 12.57 8.46 18.53
N CYS A 57 11.35 7.92 18.41
CA CYS A 57 10.42 7.87 19.53
C CYS A 57 10.80 6.82 20.58
N LYS A 58 10.15 6.87 21.75
CA LYS A 58 10.43 5.93 22.86
C LYS A 58 9.78 4.56 22.70
N ARG A 59 8.87 4.38 21.75
CA ARG A 59 8.30 3.05 21.45
C ARG A 59 9.37 2.21 20.73
N LYS A 60 9.73 1.07 21.30
CA LYS A 60 10.65 0.13 20.68
C LYS A 60 10.04 -0.45 19.40
N PRO A 61 10.79 -0.53 18.27
CA PRO A 61 10.35 -1.31 17.12
C PRO A 61 10.21 -2.79 17.47
N GLU A 62 9.36 -3.51 16.77
CA GLU A 62 9.13 -4.94 17.01
C GLU A 62 9.08 -5.74 15.71
N ALA A 63 9.32 -7.04 15.79
CA ALA A 63 9.20 -7.94 14.65
C ALA A 63 7.75 -7.98 14.14
N GLY A 64 7.57 -7.96 12.83
CA GLY A 64 6.26 -7.86 12.17
C GLY A 64 5.81 -6.43 11.88
N ALA A 65 6.45 -5.40 12.46
CA ALA A 65 6.15 -4.00 12.16
C ALA A 65 6.51 -3.64 10.71
N LEU A 66 5.74 -2.71 10.15
CA LEU A 66 6.04 -2.07 8.88
C LEU A 66 7.04 -0.94 9.12
N LEU A 67 8.16 -0.95 8.43
CA LEU A 67 9.15 0.13 8.46
C LEU A 67 8.97 0.97 7.19
N ILE A 68 8.85 2.30 7.35
CA ILE A 68 8.45 3.21 6.28
C ILE A 68 9.53 4.26 6.04
N TRP A 69 9.85 4.48 4.77
CA TRP A 69 10.72 5.55 4.30
C TRP A 69 9.95 6.63 3.57
N GLN A 70 10.39 7.86 3.74
CA GLN A 70 10.00 9.00 2.92
C GLN A 70 10.54 8.82 1.50
N GLU A 71 9.93 9.53 0.54
CA GLU A 71 10.53 9.69 -0.78
C GLU A 71 11.87 10.43 -0.69
N GLY A 72 12.86 9.99 -1.42
CA GLY A 72 14.21 10.58 -1.45
C GLY A 72 15.29 9.54 -1.71
N GLY A 73 16.49 9.97 -2.04
CA GLY A 73 17.65 9.12 -2.28
C GLY A 73 17.36 7.94 -3.20
N GLU A 74 17.61 6.73 -2.73
CA GLU A 74 17.32 5.48 -3.44
C GLU A 74 15.81 5.29 -3.68
N PHE A 75 14.97 5.85 -2.81
CA PHE A 75 13.51 5.68 -2.87
C PHE A 75 12.78 6.88 -3.49
N LYS A 76 13.39 7.51 -4.49
CA LYS A 76 12.81 8.67 -5.21
C LYS A 76 11.38 8.39 -5.66
N HIS A 77 10.52 9.37 -5.44
CA HIS A 77 9.12 9.44 -5.89
C HIS A 77 8.13 8.46 -5.25
N THR A 78 8.59 7.42 -4.58
CA THR A 78 7.69 6.37 -4.07
C THR A 78 7.79 6.13 -2.57
N GLY A 79 8.91 6.55 -1.95
CA GLY A 79 9.27 6.04 -0.64
C GLY A 79 9.48 4.52 -0.68
N HIS A 80 9.52 3.90 0.49
CA HIS A 80 9.72 2.47 0.61
C HIS A 80 9.00 1.90 1.83
N VAL A 81 8.74 0.58 1.81
CA VAL A 81 8.24 -0.17 2.96
C VAL A 81 8.95 -1.52 3.06
N ALA A 82 9.34 -1.87 4.28
CA ALA A 82 9.89 -3.17 4.63
C ALA A 82 9.18 -3.75 5.85
N ILE A 83 9.43 -5.03 6.13
CA ILE A 83 8.99 -5.71 7.35
C ILE A 83 10.18 -5.84 8.28
N ILE A 84 10.04 -5.43 9.53
CA ILE A 84 11.03 -5.72 10.56
C ILE A 84 10.91 -7.21 10.90
N THR A 85 11.98 -7.98 10.69
CA THR A 85 11.99 -9.42 10.98
C THR A 85 12.57 -9.75 12.35
N GLU A 86 13.50 -8.90 12.82
CA GLU A 86 14.15 -9.08 14.10
C GLU A 86 14.66 -7.75 14.66
N VAL A 87 14.60 -7.57 15.98
CA VAL A 87 15.14 -6.40 16.68
C VAL A 87 16.21 -6.85 17.66
N LEU A 88 17.44 -6.48 17.39
CA LEU A 88 18.64 -6.75 18.18
C LEU A 88 18.96 -5.55 19.07
N GLU A 89 20.09 -5.59 19.79
CA GLU A 89 20.46 -4.54 20.74
C GLU A 89 20.84 -3.23 20.02
N ASP A 90 21.61 -3.33 18.93
CA ASP A 90 22.21 -2.22 18.19
C ASP A 90 21.76 -2.11 16.73
N LYS A 91 20.85 -2.98 16.31
CA LYS A 91 20.35 -3.04 14.93
C LYS A 91 19.02 -3.77 14.82
N ILE A 92 18.40 -3.59 13.67
CA ILE A 92 17.26 -4.41 13.23
C ILE A 92 17.60 -5.18 11.95
N ARG A 93 16.88 -6.27 11.72
CA ARG A 93 16.85 -7.00 10.46
C ARG A 93 15.52 -6.76 9.76
N ILE A 94 15.57 -6.58 8.46
CA ILE A 94 14.38 -6.33 7.66
C ILE A 94 14.28 -7.31 6.48
N ALA A 95 13.05 -7.58 6.07
CA ALA A 95 12.73 -8.21 4.80
C ALA A 95 12.01 -7.21 3.91
N GLU A 96 12.44 -7.10 2.67
CA GLU A 96 11.91 -6.14 1.71
C GLU A 96 11.99 -6.70 0.29
N GLN A 97 11.31 -6.06 -0.63
CA GLN A 97 11.32 -6.41 -2.04
C GLN A 97 11.55 -5.17 -2.91
N ASN A 98 12.12 -5.38 -4.10
CA ASN A 98 12.45 -4.34 -5.07
C ASN A 98 13.55 -3.36 -4.63
N VAL A 99 14.54 -3.84 -3.85
CA VAL A 99 15.76 -3.09 -3.45
C VAL A 99 16.99 -3.87 -3.85
N ILE A 100 17.19 -5.04 -3.27
CA ILE A 100 18.33 -5.91 -3.59
C ILE A 100 17.89 -6.97 -4.61
N HIS A 101 18.46 -6.92 -5.80
CA HIS A 101 18.12 -7.82 -6.92
C HIS A 101 19.00 -9.08 -6.96
N SER A 102 19.29 -9.65 -5.79
CA SER A 102 20.07 -10.88 -5.65
C SER A 102 19.32 -11.92 -4.82
N ARG A 103 19.68 -13.19 -4.99
CA ARG A 103 19.17 -14.26 -4.12
C ARG A 103 19.80 -14.15 -2.74
N LEU A 104 18.99 -14.29 -1.70
CA LEU A 104 19.50 -14.38 -0.34
C LEU A 104 20.36 -15.65 -0.18
N PRO A 105 21.43 -15.61 0.62
CA PRO A 105 22.16 -16.79 1.03
C PRO A 105 21.25 -17.85 1.65
N SER A 106 21.60 -19.11 1.49
CA SER A 106 20.80 -20.20 2.06
C SER A 106 20.68 -20.08 3.58
N GLY A 107 19.43 -20.09 4.07
CA GLY A 107 19.13 -19.95 5.51
C GLY A 107 18.98 -18.51 6.02
N GLN A 108 19.30 -17.51 5.21
CA GLN A 108 19.05 -16.10 5.58
C GLN A 108 17.60 -15.72 5.30
N GLN A 109 16.96 -15.11 6.31
CA GLN A 109 15.55 -14.71 6.26
C GLN A 109 15.37 -13.18 6.28
N TRP A 110 16.43 -12.43 6.08
CA TRP A 110 16.40 -10.95 6.00
C TRP A 110 17.20 -10.46 4.80
N THR A 111 16.85 -9.28 4.31
CA THR A 111 17.51 -8.64 3.16
C THR A 111 18.63 -7.71 3.60
N ARG A 112 18.38 -6.89 4.62
CA ARG A 112 19.34 -5.92 5.16
C ARG A 112 19.34 -5.92 6.69
N GLU A 113 20.46 -5.47 7.28
CA GLU A 113 20.57 -5.05 8.66
C GLU A 113 20.68 -3.52 8.69
N LEU A 114 19.88 -2.87 9.53
CA LEU A 114 19.90 -1.42 9.73
C LEU A 114 20.38 -1.12 11.14
N PRO A 115 21.41 -0.27 11.30
CA PRO A 115 21.90 0.15 12.61
C PRO A 115 20.80 0.85 13.41
N MET A 116 20.81 0.64 14.71
CA MET A 116 19.89 1.27 15.66
C MET A 116 20.65 1.90 16.80
N THR A 117 20.44 3.18 17.04
CA THR A 117 20.92 3.88 18.22
C THR A 117 19.81 3.94 19.26
N VAL A 118 20.11 3.50 20.47
CA VAL A 118 19.20 3.58 21.62
C VAL A 118 19.70 4.62 22.61
N SER A 119 18.85 5.57 22.99
CA SER A 119 19.17 6.63 23.94
C SER A 119 17.99 6.91 24.86
N GLU A 120 18.15 7.83 25.82
CA GLU A 120 17.03 8.29 26.66
C GLU A 120 15.90 8.95 25.87
N SER A 121 16.21 9.51 24.69
CA SER A 121 15.23 10.11 23.79
C SER A 121 14.41 9.08 23.02
N GLY A 122 14.96 7.89 22.76
CA GLY A 122 14.24 6.81 22.06
C GLY A 122 15.13 5.96 21.17
N TYR A 123 14.49 5.34 20.17
CA TYR A 123 15.06 4.40 19.23
C TYR A 123 15.24 5.07 17.86
N PHE A 124 16.48 5.23 17.41
CA PHE A 124 16.80 5.78 16.09
C PHE A 124 17.30 4.68 15.16
N LEU A 125 16.60 4.47 14.09
CA LEU A 125 17.01 3.59 13.00
C LEU A 125 17.73 4.40 11.93
N HIS A 126 18.85 3.87 11.45
CA HIS A 126 19.68 4.49 10.43
C HIS A 126 19.61 3.65 9.16
N ASP A 127 19.42 4.30 8.01
CA ASP A 127 19.49 3.58 6.75
C ASP A 127 20.97 3.34 6.35
N THR A 128 21.15 2.40 5.45
CA THR A 128 22.44 2.07 4.83
C THR A 128 22.63 2.74 3.47
N PHE A 129 21.60 3.43 2.98
CA PHE A 129 21.66 4.27 1.78
C PHE A 129 21.75 5.73 2.14
N ASP A 130 22.51 6.48 1.33
CA ASP A 130 22.63 7.91 1.47
C ASP A 130 21.36 8.64 1.01
N ASP A 131 21.11 9.81 1.58
CA ASP A 131 19.98 10.69 1.23
C ASP A 131 18.59 10.03 1.34
N THR A 132 18.45 9.05 2.22
CA THR A 132 17.17 8.44 2.57
C THR A 132 16.74 8.81 3.98
N GLU A 133 15.43 8.88 4.21
CA GLU A 133 14.85 9.20 5.51
C GLU A 133 13.88 8.11 5.94
N ILE A 134 14.13 7.52 7.11
CA ILE A 134 13.18 6.60 7.77
C ILE A 134 12.17 7.44 8.54
N LEU A 135 10.90 7.42 8.12
CA LEU A 135 9.79 8.07 8.82
C LEU A 135 9.56 7.44 10.19
N GLY A 136 9.64 6.12 10.25
CA GLY A 136 9.40 5.34 11.45
C GLY A 136 8.80 3.97 11.15
N TRP A 137 8.14 3.41 12.14
CA TRP A 137 7.54 2.08 12.03
C TRP A 137 6.08 2.09 12.46
N MET A 138 5.32 1.12 11.95
CA MET A 138 3.91 0.99 12.27
C MET A 138 3.62 -0.37 12.89
N ILE A 139 2.85 -0.37 13.96
CA ILE A 139 2.50 -1.56 14.73
C ILE A 139 0.98 -1.67 14.82
N GLN A 140 0.45 -2.87 14.60
CA GLN A 140 -0.94 -3.16 14.90
C GLN A 140 -1.10 -3.31 16.41
N THR A 141 -1.61 -2.28 17.07
CA THR A 141 -1.76 -2.22 18.52
C THR A 141 -2.82 -1.21 18.94
N GLU A 142 -3.46 -1.45 20.08
CA GLU A 142 -4.32 -0.49 20.77
C GLU A 142 -3.51 0.53 21.60
N ASP A 143 -2.23 0.23 21.87
CA ASP A 143 -1.37 1.11 22.65
C ASP A 143 -0.96 2.32 21.82
N THR A 144 -1.38 3.50 22.28
CA THR A 144 -1.10 4.80 21.66
C THR A 144 0.03 5.56 22.34
N GLU A 145 0.68 4.97 23.35
CA GLU A 145 1.80 5.64 24.01
C GLU A 145 2.96 5.84 23.03
N TYR A 146 3.39 7.08 22.86
CA TYR A 146 4.39 7.53 21.88
C TYR A 146 4.00 7.42 20.39
N SER A 147 2.78 7.02 20.07
CA SER A 147 2.31 7.06 18.69
C SER A 147 2.15 8.51 18.21
N LEU A 148 2.25 8.70 16.90
CA LEU A 148 1.92 9.98 16.30
C LEU A 148 0.45 10.32 16.53
N PRO A 149 0.13 11.61 16.80
CA PRO A 149 -1.25 12.04 16.92
C PRO A 149 -2.03 11.62 15.67
N GLN A 150 -3.12 10.93 15.89
CA GLN A 150 -4.02 10.63 14.80
C GLN A 150 -4.78 11.91 14.43
N PRO A 151 -4.85 12.33 13.17
CA PRO A 151 -5.76 13.38 12.78
C PRO A 151 -7.16 12.98 13.24
N THR A 152 -7.85 13.89 13.90
CA THR A 152 -9.23 13.63 14.35
C THR A 152 -10.07 13.32 13.10
N PRO A 153 -10.82 12.22 13.08
CA PRO A 153 -11.59 11.78 11.91
C PRO A 153 -12.52 12.88 11.33
N GLU A 154 -12.90 13.84 12.14
CA GLU A 154 -13.71 14.98 11.73
C GLU A 154 -12.92 16.04 10.95
N LYS A 155 -11.65 16.28 11.28
CA LYS A 155 -10.82 17.24 10.54
C LYS A 155 -10.41 16.70 9.19
N GLU A 156 -10.01 15.44 9.13
CA GLU A 156 -9.65 14.77 7.88
C GLU A 156 -10.86 14.63 6.95
N LYS A 157 -12.06 14.30 7.50
CA LYS A 157 -13.31 14.31 6.72
C LYS A 157 -13.71 15.69 6.23
N LEU A 158 -13.45 16.75 6.99
CA LEU A 158 -13.79 18.12 6.60
C LEU A 158 -12.75 18.71 5.64
N GLU A 159 -11.47 18.45 5.82
CA GLU A 159 -10.42 18.92 4.90
C GLU A 159 -10.46 18.16 3.58
N ILE A 160 -10.58 16.84 3.62
CA ILE A 160 -10.78 16.00 2.41
C ILE A 160 -12.12 16.34 1.75
N HIS A 161 -13.18 16.66 2.51
CA HIS A 161 -14.48 17.05 1.94
C HIS A 161 -14.43 18.47 1.38
N ALA A 162 -13.69 19.39 1.98
CA ALA A 162 -13.55 20.77 1.49
C ALA A 162 -12.64 20.84 0.25
N GLU A 163 -11.47 20.20 0.25
CA GLU A 163 -10.65 20.05 -0.97
C GLU A 163 -11.37 19.22 -2.04
N HIS A 164 -12.12 18.21 -1.65
CA HIS A 164 -12.95 17.41 -2.55
C HIS A 164 -14.08 18.24 -3.15
N ILE A 165 -14.72 19.14 -2.41
CA ILE A 165 -15.79 19.99 -2.93
C ILE A 165 -15.25 21.07 -3.87
N GLU A 166 -14.11 21.69 -3.55
CA GLU A 166 -13.51 22.71 -4.43
C GLU A 166 -12.89 22.12 -5.71
N ASN A 167 -12.25 20.97 -5.62
CA ASN A 167 -11.64 20.29 -6.78
C ASN A 167 -12.57 19.28 -7.47
N ASN A 168 -13.50 18.66 -6.75
CA ASN A 168 -14.41 17.63 -7.31
C ASN A 168 -15.65 18.19 -8.00
N GLY A 169 -16.05 19.42 -7.78
CA GLY A 169 -17.13 19.98 -8.60
C GLY A 169 -16.78 19.95 -10.09
N GLN A 170 -15.51 20.21 -10.43
CA GLN A 170 -15.01 20.08 -11.80
C GLN A 170 -14.59 18.64 -12.14
N PHE A 171 -14.09 17.87 -11.19
CA PHE A 171 -13.60 16.50 -11.36
C PHE A 171 -14.76 15.51 -11.47
N GLU A 172 -15.76 15.58 -10.60
CA GLU A 172 -16.98 14.75 -10.71
C GLU A 172 -17.78 15.08 -11.97
N HIS A 173 -17.89 16.35 -12.37
CA HIS A 173 -18.53 16.72 -13.63
C HIS A 173 -17.81 16.15 -14.83
N LYS A 174 -16.50 16.19 -14.86
CA LYS A 174 -15.70 15.61 -15.93
C LYS A 174 -15.78 14.09 -15.93
N TRP A 175 -15.67 13.46 -14.75
CA TRP A 175 -15.80 12.01 -14.57
C TRP A 175 -17.19 11.51 -14.98
N LEU A 176 -18.25 12.12 -14.47
CA LEU A 176 -19.62 11.70 -14.73
C LEU A 176 -20.08 11.96 -16.17
N ASN A 177 -19.64 13.06 -16.77
CA ASN A 177 -20.12 13.46 -18.10
C ASN A 177 -19.26 12.97 -19.26
N GLU A 178 -17.93 12.85 -19.05
CA GLU A 178 -16.99 12.51 -20.12
C GLU A 178 -16.43 11.09 -20.02
N ASN A 179 -16.51 10.42 -18.85
CA ASN A 179 -15.78 9.20 -18.56
C ASN A 179 -16.58 8.09 -17.86
N ASN A 180 -17.90 8.14 -17.90
CA ASN A 180 -18.75 7.03 -17.41
C ASN A 180 -18.37 5.68 -18.05
N GLU A 181 -17.86 5.71 -19.27
CA GLU A 181 -17.42 4.50 -19.98
C GLU A 181 -16.18 3.88 -19.37
N PHE A 182 -15.20 4.71 -18.95
CA PHE A 182 -13.99 4.19 -18.27
C PHE A 182 -14.33 3.54 -16.93
N GLU A 183 -15.12 4.21 -16.09
CA GLU A 183 -15.51 3.67 -14.80
C GLU A 183 -16.30 2.36 -14.97
N ALA A 184 -17.28 2.35 -15.87
CA ALA A 184 -18.07 1.16 -16.16
C ALA A 184 -17.21 0.00 -16.67
N ALA A 185 -16.27 0.29 -17.59
CA ALA A 185 -15.37 -0.70 -18.13
C ALA A 185 -14.38 -1.22 -17.09
N TYR A 186 -13.80 -0.31 -16.29
CA TYR A 186 -12.87 -0.67 -15.22
C TYR A 186 -13.54 -1.51 -14.14
N VAL A 187 -14.69 -1.09 -13.62
CA VAL A 187 -15.45 -1.83 -12.61
C VAL A 187 -15.83 -3.23 -13.11
N LYS A 188 -16.22 -3.35 -14.36
CA LYS A 188 -16.52 -4.65 -14.99
C LYS A 188 -15.26 -5.52 -15.09
N ALA A 189 -14.14 -4.97 -15.58
CA ALA A 189 -12.89 -5.70 -15.75
C ALA A 189 -12.29 -6.16 -14.40
N MET A 190 -12.52 -5.38 -13.33
CA MET A 190 -12.03 -5.68 -11.97
C MET A 190 -13.03 -6.45 -11.11
N GLY A 191 -14.02 -7.10 -11.72
CA GLY A 191 -14.97 -7.96 -11.00
C GLY A 191 -15.90 -7.20 -10.02
N GLY A 192 -16.21 -5.94 -10.31
CA GLY A 192 -17.10 -5.11 -9.49
C GLY A 192 -16.38 -4.24 -8.44
N HIS A 193 -15.05 -4.24 -8.40
CA HIS A 193 -14.30 -3.32 -7.54
C HIS A 193 -14.39 -1.88 -8.05
N LYS A 194 -14.61 -0.94 -7.13
CA LYS A 194 -14.62 0.48 -7.48
C LYS A 194 -13.25 0.94 -7.92
N VAL A 195 -13.23 1.90 -8.85
CA VAL A 195 -11.99 2.58 -9.28
C VAL A 195 -11.35 3.27 -8.08
N SER A 196 -10.07 3.03 -7.85
CA SER A 196 -9.36 3.70 -6.76
C SER A 196 -9.14 5.18 -7.09
N HIS A 197 -8.96 5.99 -6.07
CA HIS A 197 -8.70 7.43 -6.25
C HIS A 197 -7.40 7.69 -7.03
N SER A 198 -6.38 6.86 -6.83
CA SER A 198 -5.12 6.92 -7.58
C SER A 198 -5.29 6.58 -9.05
N ASP A 199 -6.16 5.63 -9.39
CA ASP A 199 -6.44 5.27 -10.79
C ASP A 199 -7.23 6.37 -11.48
N GLN A 200 -8.18 7.00 -10.79
CA GLN A 200 -8.89 8.17 -11.29
C GLN A 200 -7.92 9.31 -11.60
N TYR A 201 -7.04 9.64 -10.65
CA TYR A 201 -6.04 10.70 -10.84
C TYR A 201 -5.14 10.41 -12.05
N ARG A 202 -4.62 9.19 -12.17
CA ARG A 202 -3.79 8.78 -13.31
C ARG A 202 -4.53 8.91 -14.62
N TYR A 203 -5.78 8.49 -14.65
CA TYR A 203 -6.60 8.60 -15.85
C TYR A 203 -6.74 10.05 -16.29
N PHE A 204 -7.06 10.98 -15.39
CA PHE A 204 -7.26 12.40 -15.72
C PHE A 204 -5.95 13.14 -16.06
N THR A 205 -4.82 12.63 -15.66
CA THR A 205 -3.50 13.18 -16.04
C THR A 205 -3.02 12.70 -17.42
N MET A 206 -3.69 11.71 -18.00
CA MET A 206 -3.38 11.22 -19.35
C MET A 206 -3.86 12.17 -20.43
N SER A 207 -3.25 12.08 -21.62
CA SER A 207 -3.79 12.72 -22.81
C SER A 207 -5.13 12.09 -23.21
N GLU A 208 -5.99 12.84 -23.90
CA GLU A 208 -7.30 12.35 -24.36
C GLU A 208 -7.18 11.06 -25.19
N THR A 209 -6.17 10.98 -26.06
CA THR A 209 -5.89 9.77 -26.84
C THR A 209 -5.57 8.57 -25.93
N ALA A 210 -4.73 8.77 -24.90
CA ALA A 210 -4.39 7.71 -23.96
C ALA A 210 -5.59 7.26 -23.11
N GLN A 211 -6.49 8.19 -22.76
CA GLN A 211 -7.74 7.87 -22.07
C GLN A 211 -8.64 6.96 -22.92
N HIS A 212 -8.81 7.28 -24.20
CA HIS A 212 -9.61 6.47 -25.13
C HIS A 212 -9.00 5.08 -25.36
N GLU A 213 -7.68 5.01 -25.49
CA GLU A 213 -6.99 3.71 -25.62
C GLU A 213 -7.14 2.85 -24.37
N LEU A 214 -7.08 3.46 -23.18
CA LEU A 214 -7.28 2.75 -21.92
C LEU A 214 -8.69 2.19 -21.79
N ILE A 215 -9.72 2.98 -22.12
CA ILE A 215 -11.12 2.53 -22.15
C ILE A 215 -11.28 1.33 -23.10
N ARG A 216 -10.72 1.43 -24.32
CA ARG A 216 -10.78 0.35 -25.29
C ARG A 216 -10.11 -0.92 -24.78
N ALA A 217 -8.87 -0.82 -24.26
CA ALA A 217 -8.12 -1.95 -23.74
C ALA A 217 -8.83 -2.60 -22.54
N THR A 218 -9.44 -1.79 -21.66
CA THR A 218 -10.20 -2.28 -20.51
C THR A 218 -11.46 -3.04 -20.93
N ASN A 219 -12.16 -2.56 -21.96
CA ASN A 219 -13.32 -3.25 -22.53
C ASN A 219 -12.92 -4.58 -23.21
N GLU A 220 -11.81 -4.60 -23.96
CA GLU A 220 -11.28 -5.81 -24.59
C GLU A 220 -10.91 -6.85 -23.53
N LEU A 221 -10.23 -6.43 -22.45
CA LEU A 221 -9.88 -7.29 -21.33
C LEU A 221 -11.12 -7.87 -20.66
N HIS A 222 -12.16 -7.06 -20.45
CA HIS A 222 -13.43 -7.54 -19.89
C HIS A 222 -14.10 -8.59 -20.77
N LEU A 223 -14.12 -8.37 -22.09
CA LEU A 223 -14.67 -9.36 -23.03
C LEU A 223 -13.87 -10.67 -23.00
N MET A 224 -12.54 -10.59 -22.93
CA MET A 224 -11.69 -11.77 -22.78
C MET A 224 -11.99 -12.52 -21.47
N TYR A 225 -12.17 -11.79 -20.37
CA TYR A 225 -12.56 -12.38 -19.08
C TYR A 225 -13.92 -13.09 -19.14
N LEU A 226 -14.92 -12.46 -19.74
CA LEU A 226 -16.24 -13.08 -19.91
C LEU A 226 -16.16 -14.36 -20.76
N HIS A 227 -15.39 -14.35 -21.84
CA HIS A 227 -15.17 -15.52 -22.66
C HIS A 227 -14.45 -16.65 -21.90
N ALA A 228 -13.42 -16.31 -21.14
CA ALA A 228 -12.71 -17.28 -20.31
C ALA A 228 -13.61 -17.88 -19.23
N THR A 229 -14.40 -17.05 -18.54
CA THR A 229 -15.35 -17.46 -17.50
C THR A 229 -16.44 -18.37 -18.07
N ASP A 230 -17.04 -18.01 -19.22
CA ASP A 230 -18.04 -18.85 -19.90
C ASP A 230 -17.47 -20.22 -20.31
N LYS A 231 -16.20 -20.23 -20.75
CA LYS A 231 -15.48 -21.46 -21.09
C LYS A 231 -15.25 -22.36 -19.86
N VAL A 232 -14.82 -21.75 -18.72
CA VAL A 232 -14.61 -22.45 -17.45
C VAL A 232 -15.91 -23.03 -16.93
N LEU A 233 -17.00 -22.26 -16.93
CA LEU A 233 -18.32 -22.69 -16.47
C LEU A 233 -18.94 -23.81 -17.33
N LYS A 234 -18.45 -24.01 -18.55
CA LYS A 234 -18.88 -25.08 -19.47
C LYS A 234 -17.99 -26.33 -19.41
N ASP A 235 -16.87 -26.26 -18.70
CA ASP A 235 -15.92 -27.37 -18.59
C ASP A 235 -15.76 -27.80 -17.12
N ASP A 236 -16.43 -28.88 -16.75
CA ASP A 236 -16.43 -29.43 -15.39
C ASP A 236 -15.03 -29.74 -14.87
N LYS A 237 -14.05 -30.01 -15.76
CA LYS A 237 -12.68 -30.26 -15.36
C LYS A 237 -11.90 -28.97 -15.00
N LEU A 238 -12.32 -27.84 -15.54
CA LEU A 238 -11.71 -26.54 -15.20
C LEU A 238 -12.28 -25.94 -13.91
N LEU A 239 -13.52 -26.30 -13.53
CA LEU A 239 -14.13 -25.88 -12.27
C LEU A 239 -13.40 -26.44 -11.03
N GLU A 240 -12.66 -27.56 -11.16
CA GLU A 240 -11.90 -28.15 -10.06
C GLU A 240 -10.63 -27.31 -9.70
N TYR A 241 -10.23 -26.32 -10.50
CA TYR A 241 -9.07 -25.46 -10.28
C TYR A 241 -9.40 -24.05 -9.75
N PHE A 242 -10.68 -23.74 -9.53
CA PHE A 242 -11.20 -22.49 -8.98
C PHE A 242 -11.96 -22.71 -7.68
#